data_8983579b589113aae4d9188a716133ec
#
_entry.id   8983579b589113aae4d9188a716133ec
#
_cell.length_a   1.000
_cell.length_b   1.000
_cell.length_c   1.000
_cell.angle_alpha   90.00
_cell.angle_beta   90.00
_cell.angle_gamma   90.00
#
_symmetry.space_group_name_H-M   'P 1'
#
loop_
_entity.id
_entity.type
_entity.pdbx_description
1 polymer ?
#
loop_
_entity_poly.entity_id
_entity_poly.type
_entity_poly.pdbx_seq_one_letter_code
_entity_poly.pdbx_strand_id
1 'polypeptide(L)'
;IGGNIAMNAGGKKAVLWGTALDNLAWWKMVDPDGNWLEVERLDHNFGKIHEQHTVRFRIKRFDPTGKKLLSEEELSMPGQHCRKDGLGKDVTDKFLGGVPGVQKEGTDGLIVAARWVLHKMPPVTRTVCLEFFGQVREAVPAIVEITDWFKPGGEGNTAGVLLAGLEHLDERYVNAVGYTTKAKRHGRPKMVLIGDIVGDDEDAVARAASEVVRICNARGGEGFVAVSGEMRKKFWLDRARTAAISKHTNAFKLNEDVVIPLPRMGDYCDGIERINIELSIRNKLALCDQLLAFFGGPMPQHRYEEYGVSAELLADKVAEARTLVAAIRARWAALLDGVGPSSICNTEPFFADPSFHDEYGALALFRKLQSHEIRVSWRTDIKAPLEDIFAGEALKPIVERLRAIHQDVLRGRVWVALHMHAGDGNVHTNIPVNSDNYEMLQEANAAVARIMRLARALDGVISGEHGIGLTKLEFLTDDEIAPFQRYKNKVDPEGRFNK
;
A
#
# COMPACT_ATOMS: atom_id res chain seq x y z
N ILE A 1 -11.16 -5.71 20.19
CA ILE A 1 -11.10 -7.15 19.88
C ILE A 1 -12.26 -7.54 18.95
N GLY A 2 -13.52 -7.18 19.23
CA GLY A 2 -14.66 -7.50 18.36
C GLY A 2 -14.50 -7.02 16.92
N GLY A 3 -13.99 -5.80 16.72
CA GLY A 3 -13.68 -5.26 15.40
C GLY A 3 -12.63 -6.09 14.63
N ASN A 4 -11.60 -6.59 15.30
CA ASN A 4 -10.59 -7.45 14.65
C ASN A 4 -11.22 -8.76 14.16
N ILE A 5 -12.19 -9.32 14.88
CA ILE A 5 -12.92 -10.52 14.43
C ILE A 5 -13.84 -10.15 13.27
N ALA A 6 -14.62 -9.07 13.40
CA ALA A 6 -15.56 -8.63 12.37
C ALA A 6 -14.87 -8.33 11.03
N MET A 7 -13.62 -7.89 11.06
CA MET A 7 -12.78 -7.65 9.87
C MET A 7 -11.93 -8.86 9.47
N ASN A 8 -11.85 -9.91 10.29
CA ASN A 8 -10.86 -10.98 10.16
C ASN A 8 -9.43 -10.42 10.03
N ALA A 9 -9.11 -9.44 10.87
CA ALA A 9 -7.88 -8.66 10.75
C ALA A 9 -6.63 -9.54 10.92
N GLY A 10 -5.60 -9.18 10.19
CA GLY A 10 -4.24 -9.70 10.33
C GLY A 10 -3.29 -8.64 10.87
N GLY A 11 -2.02 -8.76 10.58
CA GLY A 11 -0.96 -7.82 10.94
C GLY A 11 0.40 -8.43 10.62
N LYS A 12 1.47 -7.78 11.06
CA LYS A 12 2.86 -8.21 10.75
C LYS A 12 3.18 -9.67 11.13
N LYS A 13 2.44 -10.25 12.10
CA LYS A 13 2.62 -11.62 12.55
C LYS A 13 1.71 -12.63 11.81
N ALA A 14 0.89 -12.17 10.88
CA ALA A 14 0.00 -13.05 10.13
C ALA A 14 0.78 -14.02 9.22
N VAL A 15 1.96 -13.65 8.76
CA VAL A 15 2.85 -14.57 8.03
C VAL A 15 3.13 -15.84 8.83
N LEU A 16 3.22 -15.75 10.17
CA LEU A 16 3.46 -16.88 11.06
C LEU A 16 2.17 -17.51 11.57
N TRP A 17 1.25 -16.71 12.12
CA TRP A 17 0.08 -17.20 12.87
C TRP A 17 -1.26 -16.95 12.19
N GLY A 18 -1.26 -16.40 10.98
CA GLY A 18 -2.49 -16.12 10.23
C GLY A 18 -3.27 -14.90 10.74
N THR A 19 -4.54 -14.85 10.37
CA THR A 19 -5.49 -13.79 10.70
C THR A 19 -6.28 -14.08 11.98
N ALA A 20 -7.25 -13.25 12.32
CA ALA A 20 -8.09 -13.44 13.50
C ALA A 20 -8.81 -14.80 13.49
N LEU A 21 -9.37 -15.21 12.35
CA LEU A 21 -10.09 -16.49 12.22
C LEU A 21 -9.18 -17.70 12.45
N ASP A 22 -7.91 -17.63 12.03
CA ASP A 22 -6.95 -18.72 12.24
C ASP A 22 -6.75 -19.02 13.73
N ASN A 23 -6.90 -18.01 14.59
CA ASN A 23 -6.65 -18.08 16.02
C ASN A 23 -7.92 -18.09 16.88
N LEU A 24 -9.10 -18.14 16.26
CA LEU A 24 -10.38 -18.05 16.96
C LEU A 24 -10.95 -19.44 17.21
N ALA A 25 -11.16 -19.78 18.49
CA ALA A 25 -11.70 -21.07 18.91
C ALA A 25 -13.22 -21.02 19.13
N TRP A 26 -13.72 -19.90 19.65
CA TRP A 26 -15.13 -19.68 19.93
C TRP A 26 -15.40 -18.18 20.06
N TRP A 27 -16.63 -17.76 19.71
CA TRP A 27 -17.07 -16.40 19.99
C TRP A 27 -18.57 -16.35 20.25
N LYS A 28 -18.98 -15.30 20.92
CA LYS A 28 -20.36 -15.02 21.26
C LYS A 28 -20.75 -13.67 20.70
N MET A 29 -21.94 -13.61 20.10
CA MET A 29 -22.48 -12.40 19.51
C MET A 29 -23.99 -12.28 19.76
N VAL A 30 -24.51 -11.07 19.56
CA VAL A 30 -25.94 -10.78 19.55
C VAL A 30 -26.36 -10.52 18.12
N ASP A 31 -27.38 -11.25 17.65
CA ASP A 31 -27.93 -11.11 16.31
C ASP A 31 -28.90 -9.92 16.19
N PRO A 32 -29.37 -9.56 14.98
CA PRO A 32 -30.31 -8.44 14.79
C PRO A 32 -31.62 -8.55 15.55
N ASP A 33 -32.08 -9.75 15.90
CA ASP A 33 -33.32 -10.00 16.68
C ASP A 33 -33.07 -10.00 18.18
N GLY A 34 -31.85 -9.72 18.63
CA GLY A 34 -31.49 -9.72 20.04
C GLY A 34 -31.22 -11.11 20.62
N ASN A 35 -31.17 -12.14 19.81
CA ASN A 35 -30.82 -13.49 20.22
C ASN A 35 -29.31 -13.62 20.42
N TRP A 36 -28.92 -14.52 21.30
CA TRP A 36 -27.49 -14.85 21.50
C TRP A 36 -27.05 -15.97 20.57
N LEU A 37 -25.97 -15.74 19.85
CA LEU A 37 -25.28 -16.79 19.08
C LEU A 37 -23.97 -17.13 19.77
N GLU A 38 -23.71 -18.43 19.87
CA GLU A 38 -22.40 -18.98 20.22
C GLU A 38 -21.90 -19.79 19.04
N VAL A 39 -20.71 -19.43 18.55
CA VAL A 39 -20.07 -20.09 17.43
C VAL A 39 -18.77 -20.72 17.92
N GLU A 40 -18.64 -22.03 17.75
CA GLU A 40 -17.49 -22.82 18.16
C GLU A 40 -16.82 -23.45 16.95
N ARG A 41 -15.52 -23.24 16.78
CA ARG A 41 -14.72 -23.97 15.80
C ARG A 41 -14.47 -25.37 16.34
N LEU A 42 -14.96 -26.36 15.62
CA LEU A 42 -14.75 -27.77 15.97
C LEU A 42 -13.37 -28.23 15.49
N ASP A 43 -12.83 -29.25 16.18
CA ASP A 43 -11.52 -29.84 15.83
C ASP A 43 -10.44 -28.74 15.71
N HIS A 44 -10.14 -28.06 16.84
CA HIS A 44 -9.14 -27.01 16.91
C HIS A 44 -7.81 -27.47 16.34
N ASN A 45 -7.64 -27.34 15.05
CA ASN A 45 -6.36 -27.61 14.42
C ASN A 45 -5.46 -26.39 14.63
N PHE A 46 -4.32 -26.62 15.21
CA PHE A 46 -3.28 -25.63 15.30
C PHE A 46 -2.73 -25.38 13.89
N GLY A 47 -2.92 -24.17 13.38
CA GLY A 47 -2.50 -23.80 12.05
C GLY A 47 -3.51 -22.91 11.32
N LYS A 48 -3.14 -22.53 10.13
CA LYS A 48 -3.96 -21.63 9.32
C LYS A 48 -5.16 -22.38 8.78
N ILE A 49 -6.34 -21.78 8.94
CA ILE A 49 -7.63 -22.42 8.62
C ILE A 49 -7.75 -22.84 7.16
N HIS A 50 -7.17 -22.07 6.23
CA HIS A 50 -7.20 -22.37 4.80
C HIS A 50 -6.34 -23.57 4.39
N GLU A 51 -5.41 -24.02 5.25
CA GLU A 51 -4.59 -25.21 5.05
C GLU A 51 -5.31 -26.50 5.47
N GLN A 52 -6.48 -26.37 6.12
CA GLN A 52 -7.30 -27.52 6.56
C GLN A 52 -8.12 -28.05 5.40
N HIS A 53 -8.25 -29.38 5.27
CA HIS A 53 -9.10 -29.99 4.26
C HIS A 53 -10.58 -29.61 4.46
N THR A 54 -11.05 -29.70 5.71
CA THR A 54 -12.43 -29.37 6.10
C THR A 54 -12.42 -28.61 7.42
N VAL A 55 -13.20 -27.53 7.48
CA VAL A 55 -13.40 -26.74 8.69
C VAL A 55 -14.85 -26.82 9.10
N ARG A 56 -15.11 -27.03 10.39
CA ARG A 56 -16.47 -27.17 10.94
C ARG A 56 -16.69 -26.17 12.06
N PHE A 57 -17.89 -25.60 12.08
CA PHE A 57 -18.34 -24.69 13.13
C PHE A 57 -19.67 -25.19 13.66
N ARG A 58 -19.81 -25.18 15.00
CA ARG A 58 -21.10 -25.39 15.67
C ARG A 58 -21.69 -24.03 16.04
N ILE A 59 -22.92 -23.76 15.60
CA ILE A 59 -23.64 -22.53 15.83
C ILE A 59 -24.83 -22.83 16.71
N LYS A 60 -24.88 -22.23 17.92
CA LYS A 60 -26.00 -22.33 18.84
C LYS A 60 -26.66 -20.98 18.95
N ARG A 61 -28.01 -20.95 18.81
CA ARG A 61 -28.82 -19.75 18.97
C ARG A 61 -29.66 -19.90 20.22
N PHE A 62 -29.65 -18.89 21.08
CA PHE A 62 -30.42 -18.81 22.29
C PHE A 62 -31.34 -17.59 22.22
N ASP A 63 -32.45 -17.63 22.99
CA ASP A 63 -33.36 -16.52 23.12
C ASP A 63 -32.67 -15.26 23.71
N PRO A 64 -33.35 -14.08 23.74
CA PRO A 64 -32.78 -12.85 24.29
C PRO A 64 -32.34 -12.95 25.75
N THR A 65 -32.96 -13.89 26.53
CA THR A 65 -32.56 -14.14 27.93
C THR A 65 -31.27 -14.98 28.03
N GLY A 66 -30.83 -15.59 26.96
CA GLY A 66 -29.68 -16.49 26.89
C GLY A 66 -29.87 -17.83 27.56
N LYS A 67 -31.12 -18.20 27.93
CA LYS A 67 -31.43 -19.43 28.69
C LYS A 67 -32.02 -20.55 27.83
N LYS A 68 -32.85 -20.21 26.87
CA LYS A 68 -33.52 -21.18 26.02
C LYS A 68 -32.76 -21.35 24.69
N LEU A 69 -32.32 -22.58 24.43
CA LEU A 69 -31.75 -22.94 23.11
C LEU A 69 -32.89 -22.93 22.07
N LEU A 70 -32.73 -22.14 21.02
CA LEU A 70 -33.68 -22.02 19.90
C LEU A 70 -33.31 -22.94 18.75
N SER A 71 -32.00 -23.01 18.40
CA SER A 71 -31.48 -23.89 17.36
C SER A 71 -30.01 -24.24 17.60
N GLU A 72 -29.60 -25.37 17.06
CA GLU A 72 -28.21 -25.79 16.94
C GLU A 72 -27.98 -26.34 15.54
N GLU A 73 -26.93 -25.89 14.89
CA GLU A 73 -26.54 -26.34 13.56
C GLU A 73 -25.02 -26.51 13.43
N GLU A 74 -24.57 -27.35 12.52
CA GLU A 74 -23.17 -27.51 12.19
C GLU A 74 -22.95 -27.02 10.74
N LEU A 75 -22.05 -26.05 10.59
CA LEU A 75 -21.61 -25.54 9.30
C LEU A 75 -20.27 -26.21 8.96
N SER A 76 -20.16 -26.78 7.77
CA SER A 76 -18.95 -27.43 7.27
C SER A 76 -18.56 -26.87 5.91
N MET A 77 -17.29 -26.57 5.71
CA MET A 77 -16.77 -26.08 4.44
C MET A 77 -15.31 -26.50 4.23
N PRO A 78 -14.82 -26.57 2.97
CA PRO A 78 -13.41 -26.71 2.69
C PRO A 78 -12.61 -25.53 3.25
N GLY A 79 -11.45 -25.79 3.86
CA GLY A 79 -10.60 -24.73 4.40
C GLY A 79 -10.14 -23.72 3.35
N GLN A 80 -9.88 -24.17 2.14
CA GLN A 80 -9.51 -23.32 1.00
C GLN A 80 -10.55 -22.23 0.65
N HIS A 81 -11.82 -22.37 1.07
CA HIS A 81 -12.83 -21.31 0.92
C HIS A 81 -12.58 -20.11 1.84
N CYS A 82 -11.75 -20.28 2.87
CA CYS A 82 -11.43 -19.19 3.80
C CYS A 82 -10.41 -18.20 3.27
N ARG A 83 -9.75 -18.50 2.15
CA ARG A 83 -8.70 -17.65 1.57
C ARG A 83 -8.42 -18.08 0.14
N LYS A 84 -8.30 -17.12 -0.78
CA LYS A 84 -7.87 -17.39 -2.16
C LYS A 84 -6.50 -18.06 -2.15
N ASP A 85 -6.34 -19.12 -2.96
CA ASP A 85 -5.11 -19.89 -3.04
C ASP A 85 -3.90 -19.00 -3.46
N GLY A 86 -2.75 -19.30 -2.90
CA GLY A 86 -1.51 -18.54 -3.14
C GLY A 86 -1.39 -17.20 -2.41
N LEU A 87 -2.41 -16.77 -1.65
CA LEU A 87 -2.38 -15.52 -0.90
C LEU A 87 -2.13 -15.73 0.60
N GLY A 88 -1.38 -14.81 1.20
CA GLY A 88 -1.12 -14.83 2.65
C GLY A 88 -2.31 -14.36 3.50
N LYS A 89 -3.15 -13.48 2.94
CA LYS A 89 -4.39 -12.95 3.54
C LYS A 89 -5.47 -12.78 2.48
N ASP A 90 -6.72 -12.84 2.89
CA ASP A 90 -7.87 -12.51 2.05
C ASP A 90 -9.09 -12.25 2.95
N VAL A 91 -9.63 -11.05 2.89
CA VAL A 91 -10.87 -10.66 3.58
C VAL A 91 -11.91 -10.10 2.60
N THR A 92 -11.75 -10.44 1.33
CA THR A 92 -12.64 -9.96 0.25
C THR A 92 -14.01 -10.63 0.29
N ASP A 93 -14.06 -11.96 0.52
CA ASP A 93 -15.33 -12.70 0.62
C ASP A 93 -16.06 -12.41 1.93
N LYS A 94 -17.02 -11.49 1.91
CA LYS A 94 -17.86 -11.16 3.09
C LYS A 94 -18.80 -12.28 3.49
N PHE A 95 -19.16 -13.20 2.59
CA PHE A 95 -20.01 -14.34 2.92
C PHE A 95 -19.31 -15.40 3.76
N LEU A 96 -18.05 -15.69 3.43
CA LEU A 96 -17.20 -16.66 4.15
C LEU A 96 -17.99 -17.93 4.54
N GLY A 97 -18.65 -18.58 3.57
CA GLY A 97 -19.45 -19.78 3.78
C GLY A 97 -20.61 -19.64 4.76
N GLY A 98 -20.99 -18.42 5.17
CA GLY A 98 -22.07 -18.16 6.12
C GLY A 98 -21.67 -18.18 7.60
N VAL A 99 -20.36 -18.20 7.93
CA VAL A 99 -19.87 -18.14 9.31
C VAL A 99 -20.28 -16.78 9.94
N PRO A 100 -21.08 -16.76 11.05
CA PRO A 100 -21.54 -15.51 11.62
C PRO A 100 -20.42 -14.67 12.25
N GLY A 101 -20.53 -13.36 12.14
CA GLY A 101 -19.68 -12.37 12.82
C GLY A 101 -18.32 -12.14 12.19
N VAL A 102 -17.63 -13.19 11.76
CA VAL A 102 -16.27 -13.09 11.19
C VAL A 102 -16.36 -12.59 9.75
N GLN A 103 -15.50 -11.59 9.42
CA GLN A 103 -15.40 -11.00 8.08
C GLN A 103 -16.69 -10.30 7.60
N LYS A 104 -17.67 -10.16 8.47
CA LYS A 104 -18.99 -9.54 8.22
C LYS A 104 -19.00 -8.03 8.44
N GLU A 105 -17.93 -7.47 8.97
CA GLU A 105 -17.78 -6.01 9.21
C GLU A 105 -18.90 -5.43 10.09
N GLY A 106 -19.42 -6.23 11.03
CA GLY A 106 -20.50 -5.83 11.94
C GLY A 106 -21.86 -5.68 11.27
N THR A 107 -22.08 -6.34 10.12
CA THR A 107 -23.36 -6.26 9.39
C THR A 107 -24.40 -7.29 9.84
N ASP A 108 -24.02 -8.27 10.64
CA ASP A 108 -24.87 -9.39 11.06
C ASP A 108 -25.01 -9.53 12.59
N GLY A 109 -24.42 -8.62 13.36
CA GLY A 109 -24.54 -8.60 14.82
C GLY A 109 -23.37 -7.98 15.55
N LEU A 110 -23.40 -8.07 16.89
CA LEU A 110 -22.41 -7.50 17.81
C LEU A 110 -21.64 -8.62 18.51
N ILE A 111 -20.34 -8.70 18.26
CA ILE A 111 -19.44 -9.65 18.92
C ILE A 111 -19.10 -9.14 20.31
N VAL A 112 -19.39 -9.93 21.35
CA VAL A 112 -19.28 -9.53 22.76
C VAL A 112 -18.22 -10.30 23.53
N ALA A 113 -17.89 -11.54 23.11
CA ALA A 113 -16.87 -12.37 23.75
C ALA A 113 -16.16 -13.26 22.72
N ALA A 114 -14.93 -13.67 23.03
CA ALA A 114 -14.16 -14.60 22.21
C ALA A 114 -13.17 -15.43 23.03
N ARG A 115 -12.90 -16.65 22.56
CA ARG A 115 -11.79 -17.49 23.03
C ARG A 115 -10.77 -17.59 21.92
N TRP A 116 -9.50 -17.36 22.29
CA TRP A 116 -8.38 -17.33 21.36
C TRP A 116 -7.42 -18.49 21.61
N VAL A 117 -6.89 -19.05 20.55
CA VAL A 117 -5.71 -19.89 20.59
C VAL A 117 -4.51 -19.00 20.89
N LEU A 118 -3.75 -19.33 21.92
CA LEU A 118 -2.55 -18.61 22.31
C LEU A 118 -1.31 -19.37 21.84
N HIS A 119 -0.37 -18.65 21.26
CA HIS A 119 0.91 -19.22 20.82
C HIS A 119 2.01 -18.90 21.83
N LYS A 120 2.82 -19.91 22.15
CA LYS A 120 4.04 -19.70 22.94
C LYS A 120 5.00 -18.81 22.13
N MET A 121 5.50 -17.76 22.76
CA MET A 121 6.53 -16.92 22.13
C MET A 121 7.84 -17.70 22.01
N PRO A 122 8.44 -17.77 20.83
CA PRO A 122 9.77 -18.36 20.68
C PRO A 122 10.79 -17.59 21.54
N PRO A 123 11.69 -18.28 22.25
CA PRO A 123 12.61 -17.64 23.19
C PRO A 123 13.69 -16.81 22.50
N VAL A 124 14.08 -17.21 21.30
CA VAL A 124 15.14 -16.53 20.54
C VAL A 124 14.54 -15.72 19.40
N THR A 125 14.99 -14.48 19.26
CA THR A 125 14.61 -13.58 18.15
C THR A 125 15.84 -12.83 17.64
N ARG A 126 16.05 -12.85 16.32
CA ARG A 126 16.97 -11.96 15.60
C ARG A 126 16.16 -11.07 14.65
N THR A 127 16.48 -9.78 14.62
CA THR A 127 15.86 -8.85 13.70
C THR A 127 16.86 -8.47 12.62
N VAL A 128 16.44 -8.56 11.36
CA VAL A 128 17.21 -8.12 10.21
C VAL A 128 16.65 -6.82 9.65
N CYS A 129 17.54 -6.01 9.07
CA CYS A 129 17.20 -4.82 8.30
C CYS A 129 17.97 -4.87 6.99
N LEU A 130 17.24 -4.88 5.87
CA LEU A 130 17.78 -5.10 4.54
C LEU A 130 17.50 -3.84 3.69
N GLU A 131 18.54 -3.21 3.18
CA GLU A 131 18.47 -1.97 2.40
C GLU A 131 18.79 -2.28 0.93
N PHE A 132 17.89 -1.91 0.00
CA PHE A 132 18.05 -2.11 -1.43
C PHE A 132 18.13 -0.76 -2.15
N PHE A 133 19.12 -0.61 -3.04
CA PHE A 133 19.46 0.64 -3.70
C PHE A 133 19.16 0.64 -5.21
N GLY A 134 18.98 -0.54 -5.80
CA GLY A 134 18.57 -0.73 -7.20
C GLY A 134 17.07 -0.55 -7.42
N GLN A 135 16.58 -1.00 -8.57
CA GLN A 135 15.14 -0.98 -8.86
C GLN A 135 14.39 -1.94 -7.93
N VAL A 136 13.19 -1.53 -7.48
CA VAL A 136 12.38 -2.32 -6.55
C VAL A 136 12.04 -3.70 -7.13
N ARG A 137 11.72 -3.77 -8.44
CA ARG A 137 11.49 -5.04 -9.14
C ARG A 137 12.65 -6.04 -8.99
N GLU A 138 13.88 -5.57 -8.99
CA GLU A 138 15.08 -6.43 -8.86
C GLU A 138 15.25 -6.95 -7.43
N ALA A 139 14.76 -6.19 -6.45
CA ALA A 139 14.83 -6.53 -5.04
C ALA A 139 13.68 -7.46 -4.58
N VAL A 140 12.51 -7.39 -5.22
CA VAL A 140 11.33 -8.21 -4.88
C VAL A 140 11.60 -9.72 -4.86
N PRO A 141 12.38 -10.31 -5.79
CA PRO A 141 12.72 -11.74 -5.71
C PRO A 141 13.37 -12.15 -4.38
N ALA A 142 14.04 -11.22 -3.66
CA ALA A 142 14.56 -11.52 -2.33
C ALA A 142 13.42 -11.80 -1.32
N ILE A 143 12.26 -11.16 -1.44
CA ILE A 143 11.09 -11.42 -0.59
C ILE A 143 10.60 -12.84 -0.81
N VAL A 144 10.50 -13.26 -2.07
CA VAL A 144 10.08 -14.62 -2.44
C VAL A 144 11.07 -15.65 -1.90
N GLU A 145 12.36 -15.45 -2.16
CA GLU A 145 13.43 -16.36 -1.74
C GLU A 145 13.51 -16.49 -0.20
N ILE A 146 13.39 -15.36 0.52
CA ILE A 146 13.34 -15.36 1.98
C ILE A 146 12.11 -16.14 2.48
N THR A 147 10.92 -15.86 1.92
CA THR A 147 9.67 -16.52 2.34
C THR A 147 9.71 -18.02 2.04
N ASP A 148 10.23 -18.41 0.89
CA ASP A 148 10.36 -19.80 0.48
C ASP A 148 11.32 -20.58 1.39
N TRP A 149 12.38 -19.95 1.85
CA TRP A 149 13.34 -20.55 2.76
C TRP A 149 12.72 -20.92 4.13
N PHE A 150 11.70 -20.14 4.58
CA PHE A 150 11.02 -20.38 5.87
C PHE A 150 9.71 -21.17 5.77
N LYS A 151 9.17 -21.41 4.58
CA LYS A 151 7.90 -22.16 4.47
C LYS A 151 8.06 -23.66 4.78
N PRO A 152 6.95 -24.38 5.04
CA PRO A 152 7.00 -25.82 5.28
C PRO A 152 7.81 -26.54 4.20
N GLY A 153 8.82 -27.33 4.63
CA GLY A 153 9.76 -28.01 3.74
C GLY A 153 10.97 -27.18 3.30
N GLY A 154 11.00 -25.87 3.58
CA GLY A 154 12.19 -25.04 3.38
C GLY A 154 13.28 -25.31 4.42
N GLU A 155 14.53 -24.95 4.11
CA GLU A 155 15.68 -25.20 4.98
C GLU A 155 15.54 -24.59 6.39
N GLY A 156 15.00 -23.36 6.47
CA GLY A 156 14.78 -22.69 7.75
C GLY A 156 13.73 -23.37 8.61
N ASN A 157 12.61 -23.76 7.99
CA ASN A 157 11.56 -24.49 8.70
C ASN A 157 12.04 -25.86 9.18
N THR A 158 12.80 -26.57 8.37
CA THR A 158 13.41 -27.86 8.72
C THR A 158 14.39 -27.73 9.92
N ALA A 159 15.05 -26.58 10.06
CA ALA A 159 15.90 -26.26 11.19
C ALA A 159 15.14 -25.74 12.43
N GLY A 160 13.79 -25.71 12.41
CA GLY A 160 12.97 -25.21 13.50
C GLY A 160 12.96 -23.67 13.65
N VAL A 161 13.34 -22.96 12.59
CA VAL A 161 13.38 -21.50 12.57
C VAL A 161 12.22 -20.96 11.74
N LEU A 162 11.60 -19.87 12.20
CA LEU A 162 10.38 -19.31 11.63
C LEU A 162 10.56 -17.83 11.30
N LEU A 163 9.94 -17.39 10.20
CA LEU A 163 9.79 -15.98 9.86
C LEU A 163 8.58 -15.41 10.59
N ALA A 164 8.83 -14.59 11.61
CA ALA A 164 7.76 -14.05 12.45
C ALA A 164 7.24 -12.68 11.99
N GLY A 165 7.76 -12.15 10.91
CA GLY A 165 7.32 -10.92 10.28
C GLY A 165 8.37 -10.45 9.29
N LEU A 166 7.91 -9.92 8.16
CA LEU A 166 8.73 -9.26 7.15
C LEU A 166 7.94 -8.05 6.65
N GLU A 167 8.44 -6.86 6.99
CA GLU A 167 7.81 -5.59 6.70
C GLU A 167 8.59 -4.82 5.67
N HIS A 168 7.90 -4.12 4.78
CA HIS A 168 8.48 -3.35 3.69
C HIS A 168 8.15 -1.86 3.84
N LEU A 169 9.11 -1.01 3.46
CA LEU A 169 8.93 0.43 3.23
C LEU A 169 9.49 0.78 1.85
N ASP A 170 8.71 1.50 1.03
CA ASP A 170 9.19 2.04 -0.24
C ASP A 170 10.02 3.32 -0.06
N GLU A 171 10.59 3.83 -1.15
CA GLU A 171 11.40 5.06 -1.16
C GLU A 171 10.63 6.27 -0.60
N ARG A 172 9.33 6.37 -0.84
CA ARG A 172 8.49 7.49 -0.38
C ARG A 172 8.28 7.45 1.12
N TYR A 173 8.07 6.25 1.67
CA TYR A 173 8.05 6.06 3.12
C TYR A 173 9.41 6.31 3.76
N VAL A 174 10.49 5.79 3.18
CA VAL A 174 11.87 6.01 3.63
C VAL A 174 12.16 7.51 3.72
N ASN A 175 11.71 8.29 2.74
CA ASN A 175 11.82 9.74 2.74
C ASN A 175 10.95 10.41 3.83
N ALA A 176 9.68 10.01 3.94
CA ALA A 176 8.71 10.63 4.84
C ALA A 176 9.04 10.41 6.33
N VAL A 177 9.50 9.20 6.69
CA VAL A 177 9.86 8.87 8.07
C VAL A 177 11.22 9.40 8.49
N GLY A 178 12.00 9.96 7.56
CA GLY A 178 13.37 10.42 7.83
C GLY A 178 14.30 9.26 8.16
N TYR A 179 14.14 8.15 7.44
CA TYR A 179 14.92 6.93 7.66
C TYR A 179 16.43 7.20 7.61
N THR A 180 17.14 6.68 8.59
CA THR A 180 18.60 6.76 8.64
C THR A 180 19.21 5.53 7.99
N THR A 181 19.79 5.68 6.80
CA THR A 181 20.50 4.64 6.07
C THR A 181 21.63 4.06 6.93
N LYS A 182 21.73 2.75 6.98
CA LYS A 182 22.74 2.00 7.75
C LYS A 182 23.96 1.69 6.88
N ALA A 183 23.72 1.49 5.58
CA ALA A 183 24.77 1.30 4.59
C ALA A 183 25.61 2.58 4.40
N LYS A 184 26.93 2.47 4.59
CA LYS A 184 27.83 3.65 4.52
C LYS A 184 28.21 4.05 3.09
N ARG A 185 28.06 3.14 2.12
CA ARG A 185 28.58 3.29 0.74
C ARG A 185 27.56 3.76 -0.27
N HIS A 186 26.28 3.74 0.12
CA HIS A 186 25.17 4.03 -0.76
C HIS A 186 24.40 5.25 -0.27
N GLY A 187 23.65 5.85 -1.17
CA GLY A 187 22.71 6.91 -0.85
C GLY A 187 21.52 6.38 -0.06
N ARG A 188 20.36 7.01 -0.23
CA ARG A 188 19.12 6.56 0.43
C ARG A 188 18.59 5.30 -0.26
N PRO A 189 18.16 4.26 0.50
CA PRO A 189 17.61 3.05 -0.10
C PRO A 189 16.25 3.34 -0.76
N LYS A 190 15.98 2.64 -1.85
CA LYS A 190 14.68 2.66 -2.54
C LYS A 190 13.68 1.69 -1.95
N MET A 191 14.17 0.68 -1.24
CA MET A 191 13.37 -0.30 -0.52
C MET A 191 14.08 -0.72 0.75
N VAL A 192 13.33 -0.85 1.85
CA VAL A 192 13.82 -1.39 3.12
C VAL A 192 12.91 -2.53 3.56
N LEU A 193 13.51 -3.67 3.91
CA LEU A 193 12.81 -4.75 4.59
C LEU A 193 13.28 -4.86 6.04
N ILE A 194 12.34 -5.07 6.96
CA ILE A 194 12.63 -5.32 8.39
C ILE A 194 11.92 -6.61 8.77
N GLY A 195 12.68 -7.61 9.24
CA GLY A 195 12.13 -8.92 9.56
C GLY A 195 12.56 -9.44 10.94
N ASP A 196 11.66 -10.19 11.58
CA ASP A 196 11.95 -10.96 12.80
C ASP A 196 12.06 -12.44 12.45
N ILE A 197 13.18 -13.05 12.80
CA ILE A 197 13.47 -14.48 12.68
C ILE A 197 13.49 -15.06 14.10
N VAL A 198 12.74 -16.12 14.31
CA VAL A 198 12.52 -16.68 15.66
C VAL A 198 12.69 -18.19 15.67
N GLY A 199 13.02 -18.73 16.84
CA GLY A 199 13.17 -20.18 17.05
C GLY A 199 13.53 -20.51 18.50
N ASP A 200 13.75 -21.77 18.75
CA ASP A 200 14.15 -22.26 20.09
C ASP A 200 15.68 -22.36 20.26
N ASP A 201 16.43 -22.50 19.16
CA ASP A 201 17.89 -22.62 19.14
C ASP A 201 18.56 -21.33 18.67
N GLU A 202 19.48 -20.79 19.46
CA GLU A 202 20.14 -19.52 19.20
C GLU A 202 21.06 -19.57 17.95
N ASP A 203 21.77 -20.66 17.78
CA ASP A 203 22.70 -20.85 16.67
C ASP A 203 21.94 -21.05 15.35
N ALA A 204 20.83 -21.79 15.39
CA ALA A 204 19.96 -21.95 14.22
C ALA A 204 19.36 -20.61 13.79
N VAL A 205 18.85 -19.80 14.72
CA VAL A 205 18.30 -18.47 14.44
C VAL A 205 19.39 -17.52 13.93
N ALA A 206 20.61 -17.60 14.46
CA ALA A 206 21.74 -16.77 13.99
C ALA A 206 22.16 -17.16 12.56
N ARG A 207 22.24 -18.46 12.24
CA ARG A 207 22.50 -18.93 10.86
C ARG A 207 21.42 -18.48 9.88
N ALA A 208 20.15 -18.60 10.29
CA ALA A 208 19.02 -18.15 9.48
C ALA A 208 19.07 -16.63 9.20
N ALA A 209 19.40 -15.83 10.21
CA ALA A 209 19.58 -14.38 10.02
C ALA A 209 20.72 -14.06 9.06
N SER A 210 21.82 -14.81 9.12
CA SER A 210 22.96 -14.68 8.20
C SER A 210 22.60 -15.06 6.78
N GLU A 211 21.77 -16.09 6.60
CA GLU A 211 21.29 -16.53 5.30
C GLU A 211 20.37 -15.47 4.67
N VAL A 212 19.45 -14.88 5.43
CA VAL A 212 18.60 -13.77 4.95
C VAL A 212 19.44 -12.57 4.51
N VAL A 213 20.50 -12.25 5.25
CA VAL A 213 21.46 -11.20 4.82
C VAL A 213 22.18 -11.61 3.54
N ARG A 214 22.59 -12.88 3.40
CA ARG A 214 23.21 -13.38 2.18
C ARG A 214 22.29 -13.23 0.96
N ILE A 215 21.01 -13.61 1.11
CA ILE A 215 19.98 -13.44 0.05
C ILE A 215 19.86 -11.95 -0.35
N CYS A 216 19.78 -11.04 0.62
CA CYS A 216 19.74 -9.61 0.37
C CYS A 216 20.97 -9.12 -0.42
N ASN A 217 22.17 -9.50 0.03
CA ASN A 217 23.42 -9.06 -0.58
C ASN A 217 23.57 -9.61 -2.01
N ALA A 218 23.12 -10.84 -2.27
CA ALA A 218 23.11 -11.43 -3.60
C ALA A 218 22.17 -10.73 -4.59
N ARG A 219 21.20 -9.94 -4.08
CA ARG A 219 20.23 -9.14 -4.85
C ARG A 219 20.57 -7.64 -4.87
N GLY A 220 21.82 -7.28 -4.65
CA GLY A 220 22.28 -5.89 -4.70
C GLY A 220 21.84 -5.03 -3.52
N GLY A 221 21.44 -5.65 -2.42
CA GLY A 221 21.14 -4.98 -1.15
C GLY A 221 22.32 -5.02 -0.17
N GLU A 222 22.13 -4.41 0.99
CA GLU A 222 23.03 -4.50 2.13
C GLU A 222 22.21 -4.83 3.38
N GLY A 223 22.51 -5.99 4.01
CA GLY A 223 21.75 -6.51 5.14
C GLY A 223 22.47 -6.34 6.47
N PHE A 224 21.70 -6.08 7.52
CA PHE A 224 22.15 -5.87 8.90
C PHE A 224 21.36 -6.74 9.87
N VAL A 225 22.03 -7.31 10.87
CA VAL A 225 21.41 -8.06 11.97
C VAL A 225 21.50 -7.23 13.24
N ALA A 226 20.38 -7.08 13.95
CA ALA A 226 20.36 -6.44 15.25
C ALA A 226 20.98 -7.36 16.30
N VAL A 227 22.10 -6.91 16.89
CA VAL A 227 22.86 -7.66 17.92
C VAL A 227 22.39 -7.38 19.35
N SER A 228 21.48 -6.40 19.54
CA SER A 228 20.94 -6.03 20.84
C SER A 228 19.45 -5.70 20.77
N GLY A 229 18.77 -5.76 21.92
CA GLY A 229 17.37 -5.36 22.04
C GLY A 229 17.13 -3.88 21.71
N GLU A 230 18.10 -3.01 21.98
CA GLU A 230 18.04 -1.58 21.63
C GLU A 230 18.11 -1.37 20.11
N MET A 231 19.02 -2.07 19.45
CA MET A 231 19.14 -2.03 17.98
C MET A 231 17.87 -2.57 17.32
N ARG A 232 17.30 -3.64 17.85
CA ARG A 232 16.01 -4.17 17.41
C ARG A 232 14.89 -3.14 17.52
N LYS A 233 14.75 -2.48 18.67
CA LYS A 233 13.76 -1.41 18.87
C LYS A 233 13.96 -0.27 17.87
N LYS A 234 15.20 0.09 17.59
CA LYS A 234 15.54 1.14 16.63
C LYS A 234 15.12 0.77 15.20
N PHE A 235 15.34 -0.48 14.77
CA PHE A 235 14.89 -0.94 13.45
C PHE A 235 13.37 -0.84 13.31
N TRP A 236 12.63 -1.31 14.32
CA TRP A 236 11.17 -1.28 14.32
C TRP A 236 10.58 0.13 14.49
N LEU A 237 11.32 1.08 15.08
CA LEU A 237 10.85 2.45 15.25
C LEU A 237 10.59 3.13 13.90
N ASP A 238 11.48 2.94 12.92
CA ASP A 238 11.32 3.50 11.59
C ASP A 238 10.01 2.99 10.94
N ARG A 239 9.68 1.72 11.12
CA ARG A 239 8.42 1.12 10.64
C ARG A 239 7.19 1.63 11.40
N ALA A 240 7.32 1.95 12.67
CA ALA A 240 6.20 2.43 13.50
C ALA A 240 5.77 3.87 13.13
N ARG A 241 6.63 4.66 12.47
CA ARG A 241 6.37 6.07 12.11
C ARG A 241 5.51 6.26 10.86
N THR A 242 4.62 5.33 10.55
CA THR A 242 3.79 5.39 9.32
C THR A 242 2.90 6.63 9.23
N ALA A 243 2.54 7.25 10.35
CA ALA A 243 1.80 8.53 10.38
C ALA A 243 2.61 9.71 9.79
N ALA A 244 3.94 9.61 9.70
CA ALA A 244 4.79 10.67 9.17
C ALA A 244 4.50 10.99 7.69
N ILE A 245 3.87 10.06 6.95
CA ILE A 245 3.50 10.28 5.55
C ILE A 245 2.46 11.41 5.39
N SER A 246 1.62 11.63 6.39
CA SER A 246 0.62 12.71 6.39
C SER A 246 1.14 14.05 6.93
N LYS A 247 2.46 14.17 7.19
CA LYS A 247 3.06 15.39 7.78
C LYS A 247 2.86 16.63 6.92
N HIS A 248 2.72 16.47 5.62
CA HIS A 248 2.60 17.58 4.66
C HIS A 248 1.16 17.84 4.21
N THR A 249 0.19 17.17 4.83
CA THR A 249 -1.24 17.34 4.62
C THR A 249 -1.90 17.68 5.95
N ASN A 250 -3.22 17.88 5.95
CA ASN A 250 -4.00 18.08 7.19
C ASN A 250 -4.32 16.76 7.95
N ALA A 251 -3.41 15.77 7.88
CA ALA A 251 -3.47 14.45 8.50
C ALA A 251 -4.52 13.48 7.88
N PHE A 252 -5.16 13.83 6.78
CA PHE A 252 -6.02 12.91 6.06
C PHE A 252 -5.22 12.08 5.06
N LYS A 253 -5.48 10.79 5.01
CA LYS A 253 -4.91 9.88 4.00
C LYS A 253 -5.91 8.80 3.64
N LEU A 254 -6.00 8.48 2.36
CA LEU A 254 -6.59 7.22 1.90
C LEU A 254 -5.58 6.12 2.19
N ASN A 255 -6.03 5.06 2.85
CA ASN A 255 -5.19 3.92 3.23
C ASN A 255 -5.92 2.64 2.84
N GLU A 256 -5.75 2.26 1.58
CA GLU A 256 -6.33 1.04 1.03
C GLU A 256 -5.31 -0.09 1.08
N ASP A 257 -5.82 -1.31 1.27
CA ASP A 257 -5.00 -2.50 1.26
C ASP A 257 -5.45 -3.48 0.16
N VAL A 258 -4.47 -4.17 -0.39
CA VAL A 258 -4.66 -5.26 -1.34
C VAL A 258 -3.73 -6.41 -0.98
N VAL A 259 -3.98 -7.61 -1.50
CA VAL A 259 -3.02 -8.72 -1.39
C VAL A 259 -2.64 -9.19 -2.77
N ILE A 260 -1.33 -9.29 -3.00
CA ILE A 260 -0.75 -9.67 -4.30
C ILE A 260 0.00 -10.98 -4.11
N PRO A 261 -0.15 -11.96 -5.02
CA PRO A 261 0.69 -13.14 -5.02
C PRO A 261 2.17 -12.73 -5.05
N LEU A 262 2.99 -13.27 -4.15
CA LEU A 262 4.40 -12.86 -4.00
C LEU A 262 5.18 -12.85 -5.33
N PRO A 263 5.02 -13.85 -6.25
CA PRO A 263 5.71 -13.81 -7.55
C PRO A 263 5.31 -12.62 -8.44
N ARG A 264 4.12 -12.04 -8.23
CA ARG A 264 3.60 -10.90 -9.02
C ARG A 264 3.86 -9.54 -8.35
N MET A 265 4.51 -9.53 -7.19
CA MET A 265 4.75 -8.29 -6.43
C MET A 265 5.61 -7.28 -7.22
N GLY A 266 6.54 -7.73 -8.02
CA GLY A 266 7.36 -6.87 -8.89
C GLY A 266 6.50 -6.12 -9.92
N ASP A 267 5.53 -6.81 -10.53
CA ASP A 267 4.60 -6.24 -11.49
C ASP A 267 3.69 -5.20 -10.83
N TYR A 268 3.25 -5.50 -9.60
CA TYR A 268 2.47 -4.56 -8.80
C TYR A 268 3.24 -3.28 -8.48
N CYS A 269 4.49 -3.40 -8.01
CA CYS A 269 5.34 -2.24 -7.72
C CYS A 269 5.59 -1.38 -8.96
N ASP A 270 5.80 -1.99 -10.13
CA ASP A 270 5.93 -1.27 -11.39
C ASP A 270 4.65 -0.53 -11.77
N GLY A 271 3.48 -1.16 -11.61
CA GLY A 271 2.19 -0.52 -11.85
C GLY A 271 1.96 0.70 -10.95
N ILE A 272 2.28 0.59 -9.67
CA ILE A 272 2.21 1.73 -8.74
C ILE A 272 3.21 2.84 -9.11
N GLU A 273 4.43 2.48 -9.50
CA GLU A 273 5.41 3.47 -9.93
C GLU A 273 4.96 4.20 -11.21
N ARG A 274 4.34 3.49 -12.14
CA ARG A 274 3.72 4.10 -13.32
C ARG A 274 2.65 5.12 -12.92
N ILE A 275 1.72 4.76 -12.03
CA ILE A 275 0.71 5.69 -11.51
C ILE A 275 1.39 6.94 -10.91
N ASN A 276 2.43 6.76 -10.12
CA ASN A 276 3.19 7.85 -9.51
C ASN A 276 3.87 8.77 -10.53
N ILE A 277 4.47 8.19 -11.58
CA ILE A 277 5.11 8.96 -12.66
C ILE A 277 4.07 9.82 -13.38
N GLU A 278 2.94 9.23 -13.76
CA GLU A 278 1.85 9.95 -14.42
C GLU A 278 1.30 11.08 -13.55
N LEU A 279 0.97 10.81 -12.28
CA LEU A 279 0.51 11.83 -11.32
C LEU A 279 1.54 12.96 -11.16
N SER A 280 2.82 12.62 -11.08
CA SER A 280 3.90 13.59 -10.98
C SER A 280 4.02 14.49 -12.21
N ILE A 281 3.87 13.93 -13.42
CA ILE A 281 3.92 14.69 -14.66
C ILE A 281 2.66 15.59 -14.79
N ARG A 282 1.47 15.08 -14.48
CA ARG A 282 0.22 15.86 -14.48
C ARG A 282 0.30 17.06 -13.55
N ASN A 283 0.80 16.88 -12.31
CA ASN A 283 1.00 17.98 -11.37
C ASN A 283 1.98 19.03 -11.92
N LYS A 284 3.04 18.62 -12.64
CA LYS A 284 3.99 19.53 -13.27
C LYS A 284 3.44 20.22 -14.52
N LEU A 285 2.54 19.58 -15.27
CA LEU A 285 1.80 20.22 -16.34
C LEU A 285 0.88 21.31 -15.80
N ALA A 286 0.15 21.03 -14.72
CA ALA A 286 -0.66 22.04 -14.02
C ALA A 286 0.20 23.22 -13.55
N LEU A 287 1.43 22.98 -13.08
CA LEU A 287 2.37 24.04 -12.76
C LEU A 287 2.71 24.88 -14.00
N CYS A 288 3.01 24.25 -15.14
CA CYS A 288 3.27 25.00 -16.38
C CYS A 288 2.07 25.86 -16.79
N ASP A 289 0.85 25.33 -16.66
CA ASP A 289 -0.38 26.06 -16.99
C ASP A 289 -0.56 27.30 -16.09
N GLN A 290 -0.31 27.18 -14.79
CA GLN A 290 -0.37 28.31 -13.88
C GLN A 290 0.74 29.35 -14.14
N LEU A 291 1.96 28.91 -14.48
CA LEU A 291 3.03 29.80 -14.88
C LEU A 291 2.72 30.55 -16.18
N LEU A 292 2.17 29.86 -17.19
CA LEU A 292 1.74 30.49 -18.44
C LEU A 292 0.60 31.49 -18.24
N ALA A 293 -0.35 31.17 -17.36
CA ALA A 293 -1.41 32.09 -16.98
C ALA A 293 -0.84 33.34 -16.26
N PHE A 294 0.12 33.16 -15.36
CA PHE A 294 0.83 34.27 -14.70
C PHE A 294 1.55 35.17 -15.71
N PHE A 295 2.30 34.62 -16.66
CA PHE A 295 2.98 35.38 -17.70
C PHE A 295 2.03 36.01 -18.72
N GLY A 296 0.77 35.58 -18.78
CA GLY A 296 -0.28 36.20 -19.61
C GLY A 296 -1.04 37.34 -18.89
N GLY A 297 -0.79 37.51 -17.58
CA GLY A 297 -1.40 38.53 -16.73
C GLY A 297 -0.50 39.74 -16.47
N PRO A 298 -0.97 40.67 -15.64
CA PRO A 298 -0.14 41.79 -15.19
C PRO A 298 0.98 41.32 -14.28
N MET A 299 2.18 41.85 -14.50
CA MET A 299 3.32 41.60 -13.64
C MET A 299 3.15 42.26 -12.27
N PRO A 300 3.80 41.75 -11.20
CA PRO A 300 3.74 42.37 -9.87
C PRO A 300 4.11 43.85 -9.93
N GLN A 301 3.36 44.68 -9.21
CA GLN A 301 3.68 46.12 -9.12
C GLN A 301 5.03 46.29 -8.42
N HIS A 302 5.98 46.91 -9.10
CA HIS A 302 7.29 47.22 -8.60
C HIS A 302 7.86 48.43 -9.34
N ARG A 303 8.87 49.11 -8.75
CA ARG A 303 9.51 50.27 -9.35
C ARG A 303 10.61 49.87 -10.33
N TYR A 304 10.20 49.12 -11.40
CA TYR A 304 11.14 48.52 -12.35
C TYR A 304 12.07 49.57 -13.01
N GLU A 305 11.51 50.71 -13.43
CA GLU A 305 12.27 51.77 -14.06
C GLU A 305 13.34 52.43 -13.15
N GLU A 306 13.06 52.55 -11.85
CA GLU A 306 14.04 53.05 -10.86
C GLU A 306 15.27 52.14 -10.79
N TYR A 307 15.13 50.86 -11.14
CA TYR A 307 16.22 49.87 -11.18
C TYR A 307 16.73 49.62 -12.61
N GLY A 308 16.37 50.48 -13.58
CA GLY A 308 16.88 50.42 -14.96
C GLY A 308 16.23 49.29 -15.79
N VAL A 309 15.07 48.79 -15.42
CA VAL A 309 14.29 47.81 -16.19
C VAL A 309 13.15 48.55 -16.91
N SER A 310 13.31 48.79 -18.20
CA SER A 310 12.23 49.39 -19.02
C SER A 310 11.06 48.45 -19.22
N ALA A 311 9.89 48.98 -19.55
CA ALA A 311 8.71 48.22 -19.86
C ALA A 311 8.94 47.24 -21.03
N GLU A 312 9.71 47.66 -22.03
CA GLU A 312 10.07 46.83 -23.20
C GLU A 312 10.96 45.64 -22.76
N LEU A 313 12.02 45.92 -21.99
CA LEU A 313 12.91 44.86 -21.47
C LEU A 313 12.14 43.86 -20.60
N LEU A 314 11.21 44.32 -19.76
CA LEU A 314 10.36 43.45 -18.96
C LEU A 314 9.47 42.57 -19.84
N ALA A 315 8.84 43.18 -20.89
CA ALA A 315 8.00 42.44 -21.82
C ALA A 315 8.79 41.37 -22.59
N ASP A 316 10.00 41.68 -23.04
CA ASP A 316 10.89 40.70 -23.71
C ASP A 316 11.24 39.53 -22.80
N LYS A 317 11.60 39.80 -21.54
CA LYS A 317 11.90 38.73 -20.55
C LYS A 317 10.68 37.86 -20.25
N VAL A 318 9.49 38.47 -20.16
CA VAL A 318 8.24 37.71 -19.96
C VAL A 318 7.93 36.86 -21.21
N ALA A 319 8.15 37.34 -22.41
CA ALA A 319 7.97 36.59 -23.64
C ALA A 319 8.95 35.41 -23.74
N GLU A 320 10.21 35.62 -23.37
CA GLU A 320 11.22 34.56 -23.28
C GLU A 320 10.82 33.48 -22.28
N ALA A 321 10.43 33.85 -21.05
CA ALA A 321 9.98 32.94 -20.00
C ALA A 321 8.74 32.14 -20.43
N ARG A 322 7.79 32.79 -21.10
CA ARG A 322 6.59 32.14 -21.62
C ARG A 322 6.91 31.11 -22.70
N THR A 323 7.84 31.42 -23.60
CA THR A 323 8.32 30.51 -24.65
C THR A 323 9.00 29.31 -24.05
N LEU A 324 9.87 29.52 -23.07
CA LEU A 324 10.55 28.44 -22.33
C LEU A 324 9.53 27.50 -21.67
N VAL A 325 8.60 28.03 -20.88
CA VAL A 325 7.62 27.21 -20.15
C VAL A 325 6.69 26.46 -21.11
N ALA A 326 6.29 27.08 -22.21
CA ALA A 326 5.45 26.43 -23.25
C ALA A 326 6.19 25.25 -23.89
N ALA A 327 7.47 25.40 -24.23
CA ALA A 327 8.30 24.33 -24.79
C ALA A 327 8.47 23.17 -23.80
N ILE A 328 8.71 23.46 -22.51
CA ILE A 328 8.82 22.46 -21.45
C ILE A 328 7.51 21.72 -21.25
N ARG A 329 6.38 22.45 -21.22
CA ARG A 329 5.05 21.87 -21.13
C ARG A 329 4.78 20.88 -22.26
N ALA A 330 5.07 21.27 -23.51
CA ALA A 330 4.90 20.41 -24.68
C ALA A 330 5.75 19.12 -24.56
N ARG A 331 7.01 19.27 -24.14
CA ARG A 331 7.91 18.12 -23.89
C ARG A 331 7.36 17.18 -22.83
N TRP A 332 6.89 17.72 -21.69
CA TRP A 332 6.36 16.90 -20.60
C TRP A 332 5.01 16.26 -20.95
N ALA A 333 4.16 16.93 -21.74
CA ALA A 333 2.94 16.34 -22.27
C ALA A 333 3.25 15.15 -23.18
N ALA A 334 4.24 15.28 -24.08
CA ALA A 334 4.66 14.18 -24.94
C ALA A 334 5.24 12.99 -24.16
N LEU A 335 5.92 13.23 -23.02
CA LEU A 335 6.37 12.14 -22.13
C LEU A 335 5.17 11.45 -21.48
N LEU A 336 4.15 12.18 -21.04
CA LEU A 336 2.95 11.60 -20.45
C LEU A 336 2.20 10.74 -21.48
N ASP A 337 2.02 11.25 -22.69
CA ASP A 337 1.37 10.52 -23.79
C ASP A 337 2.17 9.28 -24.20
N GLY A 338 3.51 9.38 -24.19
CA GLY A 338 4.42 8.30 -24.56
C GLY A 338 4.49 7.16 -23.53
N VAL A 339 4.13 7.38 -22.26
CA VAL A 339 4.02 6.29 -21.26
C VAL A 339 2.80 5.42 -21.55
N GLY A 340 1.96 5.81 -22.46
CA GLY A 340 0.81 5.09 -22.97
C GLY A 340 -0.48 5.92 -22.86
N PRO A 341 -1.29 5.94 -23.91
CA PRO A 341 -2.55 6.67 -23.89
C PRO A 341 -3.49 6.15 -22.81
N SER A 342 -4.32 7.03 -22.26
CA SER A 342 -5.32 6.68 -21.25
C SER A 342 -6.26 5.54 -21.67
N SER A 343 -6.46 5.31 -22.98
CA SER A 343 -7.23 4.18 -23.53
C SER A 343 -6.54 2.83 -23.38
N ILE A 344 -5.19 2.78 -23.35
CA ILE A 344 -4.40 1.59 -23.03
C ILE A 344 -4.26 1.45 -21.52
N CYS A 345 -4.33 2.55 -20.77
CA CYS A 345 -4.26 2.59 -19.30
C CYS A 345 -5.49 2.00 -18.60
N ASN A 346 -6.57 1.68 -19.31
CA ASN A 346 -7.70 0.95 -18.75
C ASN A 346 -7.37 -0.55 -18.49
N THR A 347 -6.25 -1.03 -19.02
CA THR A 347 -5.70 -2.35 -18.71
C THR A 347 -4.45 -2.16 -17.85
N GLU A 348 -4.63 -2.03 -16.54
CA GLU A 348 -3.51 -1.92 -15.58
C GLU A 348 -2.46 -3.07 -15.70
N PRO A 349 -2.76 -4.25 -16.26
CA PRO A 349 -1.77 -5.30 -16.53
C PRO A 349 -0.75 -5.01 -17.62
N PHE A 350 -0.75 -3.82 -18.23
CA PHE A 350 0.13 -3.43 -19.33
C PHE A 350 1.59 -3.91 -19.20
N PHE A 351 2.16 -3.87 -17.97
CA PHE A 351 3.51 -4.37 -17.73
C PHE A 351 3.57 -5.82 -17.23
N ALA A 352 2.43 -6.41 -16.92
CA ALA A 352 2.31 -7.73 -16.33
C ALA A 352 1.83 -8.78 -17.34
N ASP A 353 1.31 -8.37 -18.50
CA ASP A 353 0.86 -9.25 -19.56
C ASP A 353 2.05 -9.71 -20.41
N PRO A 354 2.40 -11.02 -20.40
CA PRO A 354 3.46 -11.57 -21.24
C PRO A 354 3.20 -11.43 -22.73
N SER A 355 1.93 -11.23 -23.13
CA SER A 355 1.54 -11.01 -24.53
C SER A 355 1.64 -9.55 -24.95
N PHE A 356 1.95 -8.64 -24.00
CA PHE A 356 2.11 -7.23 -24.32
C PHE A 356 3.29 -7.01 -25.26
N HIS A 357 2.98 -6.58 -26.47
CA HIS A 357 3.98 -6.08 -27.41
C HIS A 357 4.15 -4.58 -27.19
N ASP A 358 5.36 -4.15 -26.83
CA ASP A 358 5.72 -2.73 -26.66
C ASP A 358 5.80 -2.02 -28.02
N GLU A 359 4.70 -2.04 -28.75
CA GLU A 359 4.58 -1.53 -30.10
C GLU A 359 4.92 -0.03 -30.19
N TYR A 360 4.84 0.69 -29.07
CA TYR A 360 5.05 2.13 -28.99
C TYR A 360 6.28 2.55 -28.17
N GLY A 361 7.08 1.60 -27.71
CA GLY A 361 8.23 1.92 -26.85
C GLY A 361 7.85 2.45 -25.47
N ALA A 362 6.59 2.27 -25.04
CA ALA A 362 6.08 2.80 -23.77
C ALA A 362 6.77 2.19 -22.56
N LEU A 363 7.08 0.88 -22.60
CA LEU A 363 7.82 0.21 -21.55
C LEU A 363 9.26 0.73 -21.45
N ALA A 364 9.93 0.95 -22.59
CA ALA A 364 11.27 1.51 -22.62
C ALA A 364 11.29 2.94 -22.06
N LEU A 365 10.30 3.78 -22.42
CA LEU A 365 10.14 5.13 -21.87
C LEU A 365 9.86 5.09 -20.36
N PHE A 366 8.94 4.21 -19.91
CA PHE A 366 8.67 4.02 -18.49
C PHE A 366 9.95 3.67 -17.71
N ARG A 367 10.76 2.73 -18.20
CA ARG A 367 12.02 2.34 -17.55
C ARG A 367 13.03 3.51 -17.47
N LYS A 368 13.11 4.34 -18.48
CA LYS A 368 13.96 5.54 -18.46
C LYS A 368 13.48 6.60 -17.48
N LEU A 369 12.16 6.78 -17.33
CA LEU A 369 11.57 7.65 -16.30
C LEU A 369 11.76 7.10 -14.89
N GLN A 370 11.56 5.79 -14.71
CA GLN A 370 11.73 5.08 -13.45
C GLN A 370 13.18 5.12 -12.95
N SER A 371 14.14 4.94 -13.85
CA SER A 371 15.57 5.00 -13.54
C SER A 371 16.13 6.42 -13.39
N HIS A 372 15.30 7.44 -13.69
CA HIS A 372 15.70 8.85 -13.79
C HIS A 372 16.75 9.14 -14.89
N GLU A 373 16.89 8.29 -15.90
CA GLU A 373 17.62 8.59 -17.12
C GLU A 373 16.95 9.77 -17.86
N ILE A 374 15.62 9.74 -17.95
CA ILE A 374 14.81 10.90 -18.34
C ILE A 374 14.24 11.55 -17.08
N ARG A 375 14.52 12.82 -16.89
CA ARG A 375 14.04 13.59 -15.74
C ARG A 375 13.01 14.63 -16.14
N VAL A 376 11.99 14.77 -15.29
CA VAL A 376 10.97 15.83 -15.35
C VAL A 376 11.12 16.63 -14.05
N SER A 377 11.82 17.75 -14.10
CA SER A 377 12.31 18.45 -12.92
C SER A 377 11.97 19.93 -12.92
N TRP A 378 11.17 20.36 -11.95
CA TRP A 378 10.97 21.79 -11.68
C TRP A 378 12.31 22.52 -11.47
N ARG A 379 13.23 21.93 -10.70
CA ARG A 379 14.46 22.59 -10.28
C ARG A 379 15.38 22.91 -11.46
N THR A 380 15.58 21.92 -12.36
CA THR A 380 16.52 22.05 -13.47
C THR A 380 15.89 22.59 -14.73
N ASP A 381 14.63 22.21 -15.00
CA ASP A 381 14.00 22.51 -16.28
C ASP A 381 13.31 23.88 -16.28
N ILE A 382 12.76 24.31 -15.15
CA ILE A 382 11.99 25.55 -15.05
C ILE A 382 12.63 26.56 -14.11
N LYS A 383 12.88 26.18 -12.85
CA LYS A 383 13.31 27.12 -11.81
C LYS A 383 14.62 27.80 -12.18
N ALA A 384 15.68 27.04 -12.47
CA ALA A 384 16.98 27.62 -12.75
C ALA A 384 16.97 28.52 -14.00
N PRO A 385 16.40 28.12 -15.15
CA PRO A 385 16.32 29.01 -16.30
C PRO A 385 15.46 30.26 -16.05
N LEU A 386 14.36 30.17 -15.30
CA LEU A 386 13.55 31.36 -14.99
C LEU A 386 14.26 32.29 -14.00
N GLU A 387 15.03 31.77 -13.04
CA GLU A 387 15.87 32.60 -12.15
C GLU A 387 16.99 33.30 -12.94
N ASP A 388 17.50 32.72 -14.02
CA ASP A 388 18.47 33.37 -14.92
C ASP A 388 17.81 34.47 -15.78
N ILE A 389 16.64 34.22 -16.37
CA ILE A 389 15.88 35.22 -17.14
C ILE A 389 15.52 36.42 -16.26
N PHE A 390 15.06 36.17 -15.05
CA PHE A 390 14.63 37.23 -14.10
C PHE A 390 15.74 37.55 -13.07
N ALA A 391 17.01 37.43 -13.45
CA ALA A 391 18.12 37.79 -12.57
C ALA A 391 18.13 39.30 -12.25
N GLY A 392 18.48 39.62 -11.00
CA GLY A 392 18.62 41.00 -10.54
C GLY A 392 17.56 41.39 -9.48
N GLU A 393 17.91 42.37 -8.64
CA GLU A 393 17.09 42.79 -7.49
C GLU A 393 15.71 43.32 -7.94
N ALA A 394 15.69 44.05 -9.06
CA ALA A 394 14.46 44.59 -9.63
C ALA A 394 13.40 43.55 -9.96
N LEU A 395 13.83 42.35 -10.37
CA LEU A 395 12.95 41.28 -10.84
C LEU A 395 12.64 40.22 -9.77
N LYS A 396 13.19 40.39 -8.57
CA LYS A 396 12.98 39.51 -7.41
C LYS A 396 11.52 39.26 -7.08
N PRO A 397 10.58 40.22 -7.15
CA PRO A 397 9.16 39.96 -6.90
C PRO A 397 8.54 38.94 -7.88
N ILE A 398 9.03 38.91 -9.12
CA ILE A 398 8.59 37.91 -10.10
C ILE A 398 9.05 36.52 -9.66
N VAL A 399 10.34 36.38 -9.31
CA VAL A 399 10.92 35.11 -8.85
C VAL A 399 10.22 34.59 -7.60
N GLU A 400 9.89 35.47 -6.66
CA GLU A 400 9.11 35.10 -5.45
C GLU A 400 7.71 34.61 -5.82
N ARG A 401 7.04 35.24 -6.77
CA ARG A 401 5.73 34.78 -7.23
C ARG A 401 5.80 33.43 -7.94
N LEU A 402 6.81 33.16 -8.76
CA LEU A 402 7.04 31.87 -9.39
C LEU A 402 7.24 30.74 -8.35
N ARG A 403 7.97 31.04 -7.28
CA ARG A 403 8.16 30.11 -6.16
C ARG A 403 6.86 29.85 -5.41
N ALA A 404 6.04 30.88 -5.18
CA ALA A 404 4.73 30.75 -4.55
C ALA A 404 3.79 29.89 -5.38
N ILE A 405 3.69 30.11 -6.70
CA ILE A 405 2.90 29.27 -7.62
C ILE A 405 3.34 27.81 -7.52
N HIS A 406 4.65 27.56 -7.54
CA HIS A 406 5.16 26.19 -7.40
C HIS A 406 4.76 25.55 -6.07
N GLN A 407 4.83 26.29 -4.96
CA GLN A 407 4.43 25.78 -3.65
C GLN A 407 2.94 25.48 -3.58
N ASP A 408 2.10 26.33 -4.16
CA ASP A 408 0.64 26.15 -4.20
C ASP A 408 0.27 24.88 -4.99
N VAL A 409 0.89 24.68 -6.15
CA VAL A 409 0.68 23.45 -6.96
C VAL A 409 1.17 22.20 -6.24
N LEU A 410 2.29 22.29 -5.51
CA LEU A 410 2.81 21.16 -4.73
C LEU A 410 1.86 20.70 -3.61
N ARG A 411 1.08 21.63 -3.02
CA ARG A 411 0.10 21.28 -1.97
C ARG A 411 -1.02 20.40 -2.49
N GLY A 412 -1.37 20.50 -3.78
CA GLY A 412 -2.37 19.65 -4.45
C GLY A 412 -1.81 18.36 -5.05
N ARG A 413 -0.52 18.06 -4.85
CA ARG A 413 0.11 16.89 -5.48
C ARG A 413 -0.35 15.58 -4.87
N VAL A 414 -0.96 14.72 -5.67
CA VAL A 414 -1.29 13.34 -5.33
C VAL A 414 -0.09 12.42 -5.60
N TRP A 415 0.14 11.47 -4.72
CA TRP A 415 1.17 10.43 -4.85
C TRP A 415 0.85 9.24 -3.96
N VAL A 416 1.33 8.07 -4.34
CA VAL A 416 1.10 6.79 -3.65
C VAL A 416 2.38 6.33 -3.01
N ALA A 417 2.35 6.02 -1.71
CA ALA A 417 3.43 5.34 -1.02
C ALA A 417 2.99 3.97 -0.55
N LEU A 418 3.93 3.02 -0.54
CA LEU A 418 3.69 1.65 -0.17
C LEU A 418 4.39 1.27 1.13
N HIS A 419 3.64 0.63 2.02
CA HIS A 419 4.23 -0.26 3.00
C HIS A 419 3.51 -1.61 2.94
N MET A 420 4.20 -2.67 3.31
CA MET A 420 3.65 -4.01 3.14
C MET A 420 3.96 -4.89 4.34
N HIS A 421 3.06 -5.83 4.60
CA HIS A 421 3.40 -7.09 5.25
C HIS A 421 3.98 -7.99 4.15
N ALA A 422 5.28 -7.83 3.88
CA ALA A 422 5.90 -8.42 2.69
C ALA A 422 5.92 -9.96 2.73
N GLY A 423 5.90 -10.56 3.92
CA GLY A 423 5.88 -12.02 4.07
C GLY A 423 4.57 -12.69 3.65
N ASP A 424 3.47 -11.95 3.54
CA ASP A 424 2.15 -12.47 3.17
C ASP A 424 1.51 -11.75 1.96
N GLY A 425 2.26 -10.84 1.32
CA GLY A 425 1.82 -10.15 0.11
C GLY A 425 0.78 -9.05 0.33
N ASN A 426 0.49 -8.67 1.57
CA ASN A 426 -0.48 -7.62 1.87
C ASN A 426 0.17 -6.24 1.78
N VAL A 427 -0.31 -5.45 0.84
CA VAL A 427 0.21 -4.12 0.50
C VAL A 427 -0.77 -3.06 0.96
N HIS A 428 -0.28 -2.09 1.71
CA HIS A 428 -1.01 -0.89 2.07
C HIS A 428 -0.57 0.27 1.19
N THR A 429 -1.52 0.81 0.45
CA THR A 429 -1.34 2.02 -0.36
C THR A 429 -1.77 3.23 0.44
N ASN A 430 -0.89 4.22 0.54
CA ASN A 430 -1.17 5.43 1.29
C ASN A 430 -1.08 6.63 0.37
N ILE A 431 -2.18 7.36 0.27
CA ILE A 431 -2.32 8.55 -0.57
C ILE A 431 -2.66 9.72 0.36
N PRO A 432 -1.69 10.58 0.70
CA PRO A 432 -1.95 11.78 1.50
C PRO A 432 -2.83 12.76 0.72
N VAL A 433 -3.88 13.27 1.37
CA VAL A 433 -4.85 14.19 0.76
C VAL A 433 -5.15 15.33 1.72
N ASN A 434 -5.34 16.54 1.20
CA ASN A 434 -5.92 17.64 1.95
C ASN A 434 -7.44 17.55 1.89
N SER A 435 -8.11 17.50 3.05
CA SER A 435 -9.56 17.32 3.14
C SER A 435 -10.38 18.51 2.60
N ASP A 436 -9.73 19.67 2.47
CA ASP A 436 -10.27 20.92 1.90
C ASP A 436 -10.02 21.06 0.40
N ASN A 437 -9.35 20.08 -0.23
CA ASN A 437 -9.06 20.08 -1.66
C ASN A 437 -9.82 18.94 -2.37
N TYR A 438 -10.99 19.27 -2.92
CA TYR A 438 -11.86 18.29 -3.54
C TYR A 438 -11.27 17.69 -4.83
N GLU A 439 -10.57 18.47 -5.62
CA GLU A 439 -9.91 17.99 -6.86
C GLU A 439 -8.82 16.97 -6.52
N MET A 440 -8.01 17.25 -5.49
CA MET A 440 -7.00 16.32 -4.99
C MET A 440 -7.65 15.01 -4.50
N LEU A 441 -8.80 15.08 -3.83
CA LEU A 441 -9.54 13.90 -3.39
C LEU A 441 -10.06 13.07 -4.56
N GLN A 442 -10.59 13.71 -5.59
CA GLN A 442 -11.05 13.02 -6.81
C GLN A 442 -9.90 12.33 -7.54
N GLU A 443 -8.75 13.00 -7.70
CA GLU A 443 -7.55 12.39 -8.31
C GLU A 443 -7.05 11.21 -7.48
N ALA A 444 -7.07 11.31 -6.15
CA ALA A 444 -6.70 10.24 -5.25
C ALA A 444 -7.65 9.03 -5.37
N ASN A 445 -8.96 9.25 -5.43
CA ASN A 445 -9.96 8.18 -5.66
C ASN A 445 -9.77 7.51 -7.02
N ALA A 446 -9.46 8.27 -8.07
CA ALA A 446 -9.13 7.72 -9.38
C ALA A 446 -7.87 6.83 -9.33
N ALA A 447 -6.86 7.22 -8.54
CA ALA A 447 -5.68 6.38 -8.29
C ALA A 447 -6.05 5.10 -7.53
N VAL A 448 -6.92 5.16 -6.51
CA VAL A 448 -7.43 3.98 -5.78
C VAL A 448 -8.12 3.01 -6.74
N ALA A 449 -8.98 3.50 -7.63
CA ALA A 449 -9.66 2.66 -8.61
C ALA A 449 -8.67 1.93 -9.53
N ARG A 450 -7.58 2.57 -9.95
CA ARG A 450 -6.50 1.94 -10.72
C ARG A 450 -5.77 0.88 -9.91
N ILE A 451 -5.47 1.15 -8.64
CA ILE A 451 -4.82 0.21 -7.73
C ILE A 451 -5.66 -1.06 -7.55
N MET A 452 -6.98 -0.94 -7.39
CA MET A 452 -7.89 -2.09 -7.25
C MET A 452 -7.92 -2.94 -8.53
N ARG A 453 -8.01 -2.29 -9.72
CA ARG A 453 -7.94 -3.01 -11.01
C ARG A 453 -6.60 -3.71 -11.20
N LEU A 454 -5.49 -3.05 -10.86
CA LEU A 454 -4.15 -3.64 -10.93
C LEU A 454 -4.05 -4.89 -10.04
N ALA A 455 -4.54 -4.82 -8.80
CA ALA A 455 -4.52 -5.97 -7.88
C ALA A 455 -5.29 -7.16 -8.46
N ARG A 456 -6.50 -6.94 -8.98
CA ARG A 456 -7.31 -7.99 -9.60
C ARG A 456 -6.65 -8.60 -10.84
N ALA A 457 -6.06 -7.77 -11.70
CA ALA A 457 -5.37 -8.20 -12.90
C ALA A 457 -4.10 -9.05 -12.62
N LEU A 458 -3.56 -8.94 -11.42
CA LEU A 458 -2.42 -9.72 -10.94
C LEU A 458 -2.83 -10.95 -10.11
N ASP A 459 -4.08 -11.39 -10.20
CA ASP A 459 -4.66 -12.49 -9.41
C ASP A 459 -4.69 -12.23 -7.90
N GLY A 460 -4.52 -10.96 -7.49
CA GLY A 460 -4.66 -10.53 -6.12
C GLY A 460 -6.12 -10.35 -5.67
N VAL A 461 -6.27 -9.87 -4.45
CA VAL A 461 -7.56 -9.48 -3.87
C VAL A 461 -7.52 -8.03 -3.37
N ILE A 462 -8.70 -7.41 -3.31
CA ILE A 462 -8.85 -5.98 -3.02
C ILE A 462 -8.85 -5.65 -1.53
N SER A 463 -8.77 -6.65 -0.65
CA SER A 463 -8.58 -6.43 0.79
C SER A 463 -7.94 -7.64 1.48
N GLY A 464 -6.90 -7.36 2.26
CA GLY A 464 -6.23 -8.34 3.13
C GLY A 464 -6.61 -8.20 4.61
N GLU A 465 -6.92 -6.98 5.06
CA GLU A 465 -7.14 -6.66 6.48
C GLU A 465 -8.27 -5.66 6.73
N HIS A 466 -8.44 -4.67 5.84
CA HIS A 466 -9.31 -3.52 6.08
C HIS A 466 -10.79 -3.82 5.82
N GLY A 467 -11.09 -4.92 5.12
CA GLY A 467 -12.44 -5.25 4.68
C GLY A 467 -12.85 -4.51 3.42
N ILE A 468 -14.10 -4.63 3.05
CA ILE A 468 -14.69 -4.04 1.85
C ILE A 468 -15.34 -2.69 2.17
N GLY A 469 -16.08 -2.60 3.28
CA GLY A 469 -16.81 -1.39 3.64
C GLY A 469 -17.73 -0.91 2.52
N LEU A 470 -17.92 0.40 2.43
CA LEU A 470 -18.64 1.05 1.34
C LEU A 470 -17.70 1.42 0.16
N THR A 471 -16.43 1.69 0.44
CA THR A 471 -15.48 2.24 -0.53
C THR A 471 -14.98 1.22 -1.55
N LYS A 472 -15.04 -0.07 -1.24
CA LYS A 472 -14.59 -1.14 -2.13
C LYS A 472 -15.72 -1.95 -2.78
N LEU A 473 -16.98 -1.67 -2.44
CA LEU A 473 -18.13 -2.38 -3.03
C LEU A 473 -18.17 -2.25 -4.56
N GLU A 474 -17.84 -1.09 -5.09
CA GLU A 474 -17.81 -0.82 -6.53
C GLU A 474 -16.79 -1.67 -7.31
N PHE A 475 -15.83 -2.28 -6.62
CA PHE A 475 -14.80 -3.13 -7.22
C PHE A 475 -15.12 -4.63 -7.14
N LEU A 476 -16.23 -5.01 -6.50
CA LEU A 476 -16.75 -6.38 -6.51
C LEU A 476 -17.72 -6.58 -7.66
N THR A 477 -17.72 -7.78 -8.23
CA THR A 477 -18.74 -8.19 -9.20
C THR A 477 -20.03 -8.59 -8.48
N ASP A 478 -21.15 -8.59 -9.21
CA ASP A 478 -22.43 -9.04 -8.68
C ASP A 478 -22.35 -10.48 -8.15
N ASP A 479 -21.61 -11.35 -8.81
CA ASP A 479 -21.42 -12.74 -8.38
C ASP A 479 -20.64 -12.86 -7.07
N GLU A 480 -19.66 -11.98 -6.84
CA GLU A 480 -18.87 -11.97 -5.60
C GLU A 480 -19.69 -11.46 -4.40
N ILE A 481 -20.57 -10.49 -4.60
CA ILE A 481 -21.34 -9.90 -3.49
C ILE A 481 -22.69 -10.60 -3.25
N ALA A 482 -23.30 -11.23 -4.26
CA ALA A 482 -24.63 -11.82 -4.15
C ALA A 482 -24.77 -12.88 -3.04
N PRO A 483 -23.79 -13.78 -2.76
CA PRO A 483 -23.89 -14.69 -1.62
C PRO A 483 -24.02 -13.96 -0.29
N PHE A 484 -23.26 -12.89 -0.09
CA PHE A 484 -23.33 -12.07 1.11
C PHE A 484 -24.67 -11.31 1.21
N GLN A 485 -25.16 -10.73 0.12
CA GLN A 485 -26.47 -10.05 0.10
C GLN A 485 -27.60 -10.99 0.48
N ARG A 486 -27.60 -12.22 -0.04
CA ARG A 486 -28.59 -13.24 0.36
C ARG A 486 -28.50 -13.59 1.84
N TYR A 487 -27.28 -13.76 2.35
CA TYR A 487 -27.04 -13.98 3.77
C TYR A 487 -27.55 -12.82 4.61
N LYS A 488 -27.16 -11.58 4.28
CA LYS A 488 -27.59 -10.36 4.99
C LYS A 488 -29.08 -10.20 5.03
N ASN A 489 -29.77 -10.38 3.89
CA ASN A 489 -31.24 -10.31 3.82
C ASN A 489 -31.95 -11.39 4.65
N LYS A 490 -31.32 -12.56 4.84
CA LYS A 490 -31.86 -13.63 5.69
C LYS A 490 -31.68 -13.32 7.18
N VAL A 491 -30.53 -12.81 7.59
CA VAL A 491 -30.19 -12.62 9.01
C VAL A 491 -30.60 -11.25 9.56
N ASP A 492 -30.70 -10.25 8.71
CA ASP A 492 -31.08 -8.88 9.07
C ASP A 492 -31.98 -8.25 8.00
N PRO A 493 -33.22 -8.78 7.81
CA PRO A 493 -34.14 -8.31 6.77
C PRO A 493 -34.57 -6.85 6.97
N GLU A 494 -34.54 -6.34 8.20
CA GLU A 494 -34.90 -4.96 8.50
C GLU A 494 -33.74 -3.98 8.39
N GLY A 495 -32.50 -4.48 8.13
CA GLY A 495 -31.31 -3.65 8.00
C GLY A 495 -30.96 -2.88 9.27
N ARG A 496 -31.07 -3.53 10.45
CA ARG A 496 -30.76 -2.95 11.76
C ARG A 496 -29.27 -2.68 11.96
N PHE A 497 -28.40 -3.46 11.34
CA PHE A 497 -26.96 -3.30 11.31
C PHE A 497 -26.51 -2.89 9.92
N ASN A 498 -25.48 -2.10 9.80
CA ASN A 498 -24.88 -1.55 8.56
C ASN A 498 -25.60 -2.00 7.26
N LYS A 499 -26.34 -1.07 6.68
CA LYS A 499 -27.16 -1.34 5.48
C LYS A 499 -26.32 -1.62 4.26
#